data_0cd75d79d803abf1b78d3e6ecca718d4
#
_entry.id   0cd75d79d803abf1b78d3e6ecca718d4
#
_cell.length_a   1.000
_cell.length_b   1.000
_cell.length_c   1.000
_cell.angle_alpha   90.00
_cell.angle_beta   90.00
_cell.angle_gamma   90.00
#
_symmetry.space_group_name_H-M   'P 1'
#
loop_
_entity.id
_entity.type
_entity.pdbx_description
1 polymer ?
#
loop_
_entity_poly.entity_id
_entity_poly.type
_entity_poly.pdbx_seq_one_letter_code
_entity_poly.pdbx_strand_id
1 'polypeptide(L)'
;MRGPRPGRDDLRGKPAGLRAVRQDGRMGENMAVRRLDLGYFVRPVAETGGLHPRVEPVLAYLVRHPRGLILFDTGIGRGDPETEAHYRPRRRSLPDALSAAGAEPRDISLVVNCHLHFDHCGGNRLLPGRPVVVQKTELATARRGGYTFDGLVDFPGVVYEELTGEAEVWPGVLVVPTPGHTPGHQSLVLRRPDGTVVLAGQSHDVASDFAADHLAHRAARDGVEQPLPACPDWLERIAAFDPQRVFFAHDCSVWEPQSGAFQEI
;
A
#
# COMPACT_ATOMS: atom_id res chain seq x y z
N MET A 1 -42.94 -49.71 -18.81
CA MET A 1 -42.26 -48.52 -19.33
C MET A 1 -42.23 -47.49 -18.22
N ARG A 2 -41.05 -47.25 -17.64
CA ARG A 2 -40.85 -46.24 -16.62
C ARG A 2 -39.85 -45.23 -17.22
N GLY A 3 -40.26 -43.96 -17.33
CA GLY A 3 -39.46 -42.87 -17.85
C GLY A 3 -38.34 -42.46 -16.90
N PRO A 4 -37.28 -41.75 -17.41
CA PRO A 4 -36.12 -41.38 -16.65
C PRO A 4 -36.36 -40.17 -15.72
N ARG A 5 -35.70 -40.18 -14.54
CA ARG A 5 -35.70 -39.08 -13.57
C ARG A 5 -34.75 -37.94 -14.04
N PRO A 6 -35.05 -36.67 -13.79
CA PRO A 6 -34.17 -35.57 -14.12
C PRO A 6 -33.00 -35.48 -13.15
N GLY A 7 -31.83 -35.05 -13.71
CA GLY A 7 -30.57 -34.92 -13.04
C GLY A 7 -30.54 -33.79 -12.00
N ARG A 8 -29.66 -33.96 -10.99
CA ARG A 8 -29.33 -32.95 -9.98
C ARG A 8 -28.50 -31.84 -10.60
N ASP A 9 -29.01 -30.61 -10.53
CA ASP A 9 -28.22 -29.40 -10.83
C ASP A 9 -27.12 -29.20 -9.79
N ASP A 10 -25.91 -29.11 -10.33
CA ASP A 10 -24.65 -28.88 -9.61
C ASP A 10 -24.52 -27.36 -9.33
N LEU A 11 -24.94 -26.93 -8.14
CA LEU A 11 -24.81 -25.56 -7.68
C LEU A 11 -23.35 -25.29 -7.25
N ARG A 12 -22.46 -25.07 -8.19
CA ARG A 12 -21.14 -24.48 -7.93
C ARG A 12 -21.32 -22.97 -7.72
N GLY A 13 -21.25 -22.54 -6.47
CA GLY A 13 -21.27 -21.13 -6.10
C GLY A 13 -20.07 -20.39 -6.73
N LYS A 14 -20.36 -19.39 -7.55
CA LYS A 14 -19.38 -18.42 -8.03
C LYS A 14 -18.91 -17.57 -6.84
N PRO A 15 -17.61 -17.25 -6.70
CA PRO A 15 -17.15 -16.30 -5.71
C PRO A 15 -17.81 -14.94 -5.98
N ALA A 16 -18.29 -14.30 -4.92
CA ALA A 16 -18.89 -12.96 -4.98
C ALA A 16 -17.81 -11.93 -5.31
N GLY A 17 -17.66 -11.60 -6.60
CA GLY A 17 -16.80 -10.50 -7.04
C GLY A 17 -17.28 -9.17 -6.46
N LEU A 18 -16.34 -8.32 -6.11
CA LEU A 18 -16.56 -6.93 -5.70
C LEU A 18 -17.48 -6.24 -6.73
N ARG A 19 -18.72 -5.95 -6.35
CA ARG A 19 -19.61 -5.11 -7.16
C ARG A 19 -19.13 -3.66 -7.07
N ALA A 20 -19.00 -3.00 -8.21
CA ALA A 20 -18.85 -1.56 -8.29
C ALA A 20 -20.00 -0.89 -7.49
N VAL A 21 -19.67 -0.28 -6.36
CA VAL A 21 -20.63 0.39 -5.49
C VAL A 21 -20.85 1.81 -6.00
N ARG A 22 -22.10 2.17 -6.20
CA ARG A 22 -22.52 3.55 -6.53
C ARG A 22 -22.07 4.49 -5.40
N GLN A 23 -21.61 5.67 -5.79
CA GLN A 23 -21.22 6.77 -4.90
C GLN A 23 -22.44 7.27 -4.10
N ASP A 24 -22.69 6.69 -2.94
CA ASP A 24 -23.46 7.31 -1.88
C ASP A 24 -22.46 7.84 -0.85
N GLY A 25 -22.22 9.15 -0.88
CA GLY A 25 -21.21 9.85 -0.10
C GLY A 25 -21.50 9.87 1.41
N ARG A 26 -21.33 8.74 2.08
CA ARG A 26 -21.16 8.72 3.54
C ARG A 26 -19.66 8.87 3.83
N MET A 27 -19.28 10.02 4.39
CA MET A 27 -17.95 10.21 4.95
C MET A 27 -17.68 9.09 5.95
N GLY A 28 -16.53 8.44 5.83
CA GLY A 28 -16.14 7.29 6.63
C GLY A 28 -16.23 7.60 8.13
N GLU A 29 -16.85 6.69 8.86
CA GLU A 29 -16.82 6.70 10.30
C GLU A 29 -15.37 6.66 10.79
N ASN A 30 -15.11 7.12 12.01
CA ASN A 30 -13.81 7.40 12.60
C ASN A 30 -12.75 6.28 12.37
N MET A 31 -11.94 6.41 11.29
CA MET A 31 -10.85 5.51 10.98
C MET A 31 -9.58 5.93 11.69
N ALA A 32 -9.06 5.09 12.59
CA ALA A 32 -7.76 5.32 13.22
C ALA A 32 -6.65 4.61 12.46
N VAL A 33 -5.55 5.34 12.22
CA VAL A 33 -4.34 4.79 11.58
C VAL A 33 -3.25 4.68 12.61
N ARG A 34 -2.59 3.51 12.69
CA ARG A 34 -1.43 3.28 13.54
C ARG A 34 -0.27 2.78 12.72
N ARG A 35 0.86 3.47 12.80
CA ARG A 35 2.12 3.05 12.19
C ARG A 35 2.73 1.91 12.98
N LEU A 36 3.18 0.88 12.26
CA LEU A 36 3.92 -0.27 12.77
C LEU A 36 5.35 -0.20 12.26
N ASP A 37 6.31 -0.30 13.14
CA ASP A 37 7.73 -0.42 12.79
C ASP A 37 8.09 -1.91 12.66
N LEU A 38 8.37 -2.36 11.45
CA LEU A 38 8.69 -3.74 11.12
C LEU A 38 10.18 -3.98 10.88
N GLY A 39 11.02 -3.01 11.28
CA GLY A 39 12.46 -3.08 11.19
C GLY A 39 13.06 -2.12 10.17
N TYR A 40 14.20 -2.49 9.63
CA TYR A 40 14.93 -1.69 8.64
C TYR A 40 15.86 -2.56 7.80
N PHE A 41 16.33 -2.02 6.70
CA PHE A 41 17.39 -2.59 5.88
C PHE A 41 18.37 -1.51 5.44
N VAL A 42 19.50 -1.93 4.86
CA VAL A 42 20.51 -1.01 4.31
C VAL A 42 20.44 -1.06 2.80
N ARG A 43 19.97 0.02 2.19
CA ARG A 43 19.94 0.15 0.73
C ARG A 43 21.33 0.54 0.23
N PRO A 44 21.93 -0.21 -0.70
CA PRO A 44 23.27 0.05 -1.20
C PRO A 44 23.36 1.36 -1.99
N VAL A 45 24.58 1.91 -2.10
CA VAL A 45 24.86 3.15 -2.85
C VAL A 45 24.34 3.08 -4.29
N ALA A 46 24.52 1.93 -4.94
CA ALA A 46 24.10 1.73 -6.33
C ALA A 46 22.58 1.93 -6.54
N GLU A 47 21.79 1.81 -5.49
CA GLU A 47 20.32 1.89 -5.54
C GLU A 47 19.77 3.20 -4.94
N THR A 48 20.60 3.99 -4.23
CA THR A 48 20.14 5.23 -3.59
C THR A 48 20.29 6.45 -4.49
N GLY A 49 21.04 6.35 -5.60
CA GLY A 49 21.43 7.49 -6.41
C GLY A 49 22.31 8.53 -5.69
N GLY A 50 22.70 8.25 -4.43
CA GLY A 50 23.50 9.12 -3.57
C GLY A 50 24.96 8.70 -3.46
N LEU A 51 25.70 9.33 -2.51
CA LEU A 51 27.11 9.04 -2.25
C LEU A 51 27.32 7.96 -1.17
N HIS A 52 26.28 7.63 -0.42
CA HIS A 52 26.35 6.71 0.73
C HIS A 52 25.17 5.73 0.71
N PRO A 53 25.36 4.52 1.30
CA PRO A 53 24.23 3.64 1.56
C PRO A 53 23.25 4.32 2.52
N ARG A 54 21.95 3.98 2.42
CA ARG A 54 20.90 4.54 3.26
C ARG A 54 20.29 3.45 4.12
N VAL A 55 20.10 3.72 5.42
CA VAL A 55 19.31 2.85 6.30
C VAL A 55 17.86 3.29 6.20
N GLU A 56 17.00 2.39 5.70
CA GLU A 56 15.60 2.66 5.46
C GLU A 56 14.74 1.89 6.47
N PRO A 57 13.84 2.57 7.20
CA PRO A 57 12.86 1.87 8.02
C PRO A 57 11.88 1.11 7.13
N VAL A 58 11.27 0.06 7.64
CA VAL A 58 10.16 -0.63 7.00
C VAL A 58 8.93 -0.44 7.87
N LEU A 59 8.00 0.36 7.35
CA LEU A 59 6.81 0.80 8.04
C LEU A 59 5.57 0.21 7.38
N ALA A 60 4.70 -0.36 8.20
CA ALA A 60 3.36 -0.77 7.80
C ALA A 60 2.33 0.06 8.56
N TYR A 61 1.07 0.00 8.13
CA TYR A 61 0.01 0.80 8.75
C TYR A 61 -1.22 -0.06 9.02
N LEU A 62 -1.63 -0.09 10.30
CA LEU A 62 -2.87 -0.71 10.73
C LEU A 62 -3.98 0.34 10.72
N VAL A 63 -5.00 0.11 9.89
CA VAL A 63 -6.19 0.97 9.79
C VAL A 63 -7.35 0.29 10.49
N ARG A 64 -7.89 0.94 11.53
CA ARG A 64 -9.12 0.52 12.20
C ARG A 64 -10.31 1.13 11.47
N HIS A 65 -11.10 0.29 10.83
CA HIS A 65 -12.29 0.68 10.09
C HIS A 65 -13.52 0.00 10.72
N PRO A 66 -14.75 0.57 10.64
CA PRO A 66 -15.97 -0.07 11.19
C PRO A 66 -16.23 -1.49 10.69
N ARG A 67 -15.73 -1.83 9.50
CA ARG A 67 -15.86 -3.18 8.91
C ARG A 67 -14.78 -4.18 9.35
N GLY A 68 -13.75 -3.74 10.09
CA GLY A 68 -12.64 -4.57 10.52
C GLY A 68 -11.28 -3.89 10.43
N LEU A 69 -10.21 -4.66 10.43
CA LEU A 69 -8.84 -4.16 10.38
C LEU A 69 -8.25 -4.34 8.99
N ILE A 70 -7.70 -3.25 8.44
CA ILE A 70 -6.90 -3.27 7.22
C ILE A 70 -5.43 -3.17 7.61
N LEU A 71 -4.59 -3.99 7.03
CA LEU A 71 -3.15 -3.87 7.13
C LEU A 71 -2.58 -3.43 5.79
N PHE A 72 -1.97 -2.25 5.76
CA PHE A 72 -1.26 -1.74 4.59
C PHE A 72 0.22 -2.06 4.74
N ASP A 73 0.72 -2.94 3.89
CA ASP A 73 2.00 -3.64 3.92
C ASP A 73 2.21 -4.56 5.14
N THR A 74 3.14 -5.50 5.04
CA THR A 74 3.34 -6.56 6.03
C THR A 74 4.81 -6.77 6.43
N GLY A 75 5.73 -5.96 5.89
CA GLY A 75 7.13 -5.93 6.29
C GLY A 75 8.03 -6.92 5.57
N ILE A 76 9.21 -7.15 6.15
CA ILE A 76 10.36 -7.75 5.50
C ILE A 76 10.28 -9.28 5.49
N GLY A 77 10.21 -9.88 4.29
CA GLY A 77 10.34 -11.31 4.07
C GLY A 77 11.79 -11.81 4.21
N ARG A 78 11.94 -13.13 4.31
CA ARG A 78 13.28 -13.75 4.25
C ARG A 78 13.63 -14.04 2.80
N GLY A 79 14.82 -13.60 2.40
CA GLY A 79 15.43 -13.89 1.11
C GLY A 79 16.43 -15.04 1.16
N ASP A 80 17.12 -15.24 0.05
CA ASP A 80 18.30 -16.08 -0.03
C ASP A 80 19.50 -15.41 0.69
N PRO A 81 20.58 -16.18 0.97
CA PRO A 81 21.74 -15.66 1.71
C PRO A 81 22.43 -14.46 1.03
N GLU A 82 22.42 -14.37 -0.30
CA GLU A 82 23.04 -13.28 -1.05
C GLU A 82 22.30 -11.98 -0.82
N THR A 83 20.97 -12.00 -0.96
CA THR A 83 20.11 -10.85 -0.72
C THR A 83 20.10 -10.43 0.75
N GLU A 84 20.15 -11.40 1.69
CA GLU A 84 20.30 -11.09 3.12
C GLU A 84 21.63 -10.38 3.42
N ALA A 85 22.70 -10.77 2.75
CA ALA A 85 24.00 -10.11 2.89
C ALA A 85 24.02 -8.73 2.20
N HIS A 86 23.33 -8.57 1.10
CA HIS A 86 23.24 -7.33 0.33
C HIS A 86 22.50 -6.23 1.09
N TYR A 87 21.26 -6.50 1.52
CA TYR A 87 20.41 -5.53 2.20
C TYR A 87 20.57 -5.52 3.73
N ARG A 88 21.15 -6.53 4.32
CA ARG A 88 21.41 -6.65 5.77
C ARG A 88 20.19 -6.33 6.63
N PRO A 89 19.01 -6.91 6.36
CA PRO A 89 17.77 -6.52 7.01
C PRO A 89 17.76 -6.86 8.50
N ARG A 90 17.14 -5.99 9.29
CA ARG A 90 16.83 -6.19 10.70
C ARG A 90 15.31 -6.17 10.85
N ARG A 91 14.73 -7.33 11.04
CA ARG A 91 13.28 -7.55 11.09
C ARG A 91 12.74 -7.40 12.49
N ARG A 92 11.56 -6.79 12.61
CA ARG A 92 10.70 -6.91 13.78
C ARG A 92 9.52 -7.81 13.43
N SER A 93 9.05 -8.56 14.42
CA SER A 93 7.95 -9.51 14.26
C SER A 93 6.64 -8.75 13.98
N LEU A 94 5.97 -9.07 12.87
CA LEU A 94 4.64 -8.53 12.58
C LEU A 94 3.61 -8.88 13.66
N PRO A 95 3.53 -10.14 14.19
CA PRO A 95 2.64 -10.45 15.31
C PRO A 95 2.90 -9.58 16.56
N ASP A 96 4.16 -9.32 16.91
CA ASP A 96 4.49 -8.50 18.08
C ASP A 96 4.12 -7.02 17.86
N ALA A 97 4.36 -6.51 16.64
CA ALA A 97 3.96 -5.15 16.28
C ALA A 97 2.43 -4.97 16.28
N LEU A 98 1.69 -5.96 15.79
CA LEU A 98 0.23 -5.99 15.88
C LEU A 98 -0.25 -6.05 17.33
N SER A 99 0.35 -6.93 18.15
CA SER A 99 0.03 -7.05 19.58
C SER A 99 0.24 -5.73 20.32
N ALA A 100 1.36 -5.04 20.08
CA ALA A 100 1.63 -3.71 20.63
C ALA A 100 0.63 -2.65 20.14
N ALA A 101 -0.01 -2.88 19.00
CA ALA A 101 -1.10 -2.06 18.46
C ALA A 101 -2.49 -2.48 18.94
N GLY A 102 -2.59 -3.51 19.82
CA GLY A 102 -3.86 -4.05 20.31
C GLY A 102 -4.64 -4.83 19.26
N ALA A 103 -3.94 -5.61 18.43
CA ALA A 103 -4.50 -6.50 17.42
C ALA A 103 -3.65 -7.78 17.32
N GLU A 104 -4.21 -8.81 16.69
CA GLU A 104 -3.50 -10.04 16.36
C GLU A 104 -3.63 -10.36 14.87
N PRO A 105 -2.78 -11.21 14.29
CA PRO A 105 -2.89 -11.59 12.88
C PRO A 105 -4.28 -12.09 12.46
N ARG A 106 -4.97 -12.80 13.36
CA ARG A 106 -6.33 -13.31 13.11
C ARG A 106 -7.39 -12.19 12.99
N ASP A 107 -7.14 -10.99 13.54
CA ASP A 107 -8.07 -9.87 13.52
C ASP A 107 -8.01 -9.10 12.21
N ILE A 108 -6.94 -9.29 11.41
CA ILE A 108 -6.81 -8.65 10.11
C ILE A 108 -7.87 -9.18 9.17
N SER A 109 -8.65 -8.29 8.60
CA SER A 109 -9.74 -8.59 7.68
C SER A 109 -9.34 -8.42 6.22
N LEU A 110 -8.41 -7.51 5.94
CA LEU A 110 -7.94 -7.17 4.61
C LEU A 110 -6.47 -6.77 4.66
N VAL A 111 -5.69 -7.24 3.71
CA VAL A 111 -4.33 -6.76 3.45
C VAL A 111 -4.34 -5.95 2.16
N VAL A 112 -3.65 -4.81 2.13
CA VAL A 112 -3.37 -4.05 0.92
C VAL A 112 -1.87 -3.90 0.82
N ASN A 113 -1.24 -4.45 -0.21
CA ASN A 113 0.18 -4.19 -0.45
C ASN A 113 0.32 -3.03 -1.44
N CYS A 114 1.21 -2.07 -1.13
CA CYS A 114 1.52 -1.03 -2.08
C CYS A 114 2.18 -1.61 -3.33
N HIS A 115 3.02 -2.62 -3.15
CA HIS A 115 3.60 -3.48 -4.18
C HIS A 115 4.13 -4.78 -3.53
N LEU A 116 4.74 -5.67 -4.31
CA LEU A 116 5.10 -7.00 -3.84
C LEU A 116 6.63 -7.25 -3.73
N HIS A 117 7.45 -6.23 -3.47
CA HIS A 117 8.83 -6.45 -3.04
C HIS A 117 8.88 -7.07 -1.65
N PHE A 118 10.03 -7.70 -1.35
CA PHE A 118 10.23 -8.53 -0.16
C PHE A 118 10.01 -7.79 1.16
N ASP A 119 10.21 -6.49 1.18
CA ASP A 119 10.10 -5.63 2.36
C ASP A 119 8.68 -5.06 2.57
N HIS A 120 7.76 -5.30 1.64
CA HIS A 120 6.35 -4.93 1.74
C HIS A 120 5.40 -6.12 1.92
N CYS A 121 5.69 -7.25 1.28
CA CYS A 121 4.80 -8.42 1.29
C CYS A 121 5.28 -9.57 2.18
N GLY A 122 6.42 -9.42 2.87
CA GLY A 122 7.09 -10.51 3.56
C GLY A 122 6.30 -11.19 4.68
N GLY A 123 5.39 -10.46 5.31
CA GLY A 123 4.50 -10.97 6.35
C GLY A 123 3.18 -11.54 5.84
N ASN A 124 2.85 -11.48 4.55
CA ASN A 124 1.59 -11.97 3.99
C ASN A 124 1.33 -13.43 4.36
N ARG A 125 2.39 -14.26 4.39
CA ARG A 125 2.33 -15.68 4.76
C ARG A 125 1.86 -15.95 6.20
N LEU A 126 1.89 -14.94 7.08
CA LEU A 126 1.38 -15.01 8.44
C LEU A 126 -0.13 -14.76 8.51
N LEU A 127 -0.76 -14.43 7.38
CA LEU A 127 -2.15 -14.05 7.24
C LEU A 127 -2.90 -14.95 6.22
N PRO A 128 -2.80 -16.29 6.34
CA PRO A 128 -3.38 -17.20 5.36
C PRO A 128 -4.90 -17.04 5.31
N GLY A 129 -5.45 -17.09 4.08
CA GLY A 129 -6.89 -16.92 3.82
C GLY A 129 -7.39 -15.48 3.92
N ARG A 130 -6.53 -14.51 4.26
CA ARG A 130 -6.91 -13.10 4.21
C ARG A 130 -6.78 -12.57 2.78
N PRO A 131 -7.78 -11.82 2.30
CA PRO A 131 -7.67 -11.17 0.99
C PRO A 131 -6.47 -10.21 0.97
N VAL A 132 -5.67 -10.30 -0.10
CA VAL A 132 -4.54 -9.41 -0.37
C VAL A 132 -4.86 -8.62 -1.63
N VAL A 133 -5.13 -7.34 -1.48
CA VAL A 133 -5.46 -6.43 -2.58
C VAL A 133 -4.18 -5.95 -3.25
N VAL A 134 -4.08 -6.17 -4.55
CA VAL A 134 -2.95 -5.74 -5.40
C VAL A 134 -3.46 -5.34 -6.78
N GLN A 135 -2.71 -4.52 -7.51
CA GLN A 135 -2.97 -4.32 -8.93
C GLN A 135 -2.63 -5.60 -9.70
N LYS A 136 -3.45 -5.93 -10.70
CA LYS A 136 -3.20 -7.06 -11.61
C LYS A 136 -1.83 -6.99 -12.27
N THR A 137 -1.40 -5.78 -12.65
CA THR A 137 -0.08 -5.52 -13.21
C THR A 137 1.02 -5.86 -12.22
N GLU A 138 0.84 -5.54 -10.93
CA GLU A 138 1.80 -5.85 -9.88
C GLU A 138 1.98 -7.35 -9.71
N LEU A 139 0.88 -8.08 -9.54
CA LEU A 139 0.93 -9.53 -9.37
C LEU A 139 1.57 -10.23 -10.59
N ALA A 140 1.23 -9.78 -11.80
CA ALA A 140 1.84 -10.29 -13.02
C ALA A 140 3.34 -9.99 -13.10
N THR A 141 3.79 -8.84 -12.59
CA THR A 141 5.21 -8.46 -12.54
C THR A 141 5.93 -9.26 -11.46
N ALA A 142 5.35 -9.40 -10.28
CA ALA A 142 5.94 -10.12 -9.16
C ALA A 142 6.15 -11.63 -9.43
N ARG A 143 5.34 -12.21 -10.30
CA ARG A 143 5.48 -13.60 -10.77
C ARG A 143 6.54 -13.80 -11.85
N ARG A 144 7.17 -12.73 -12.33
CA ARG A 144 8.35 -12.84 -13.20
C ARG A 144 9.57 -13.07 -12.32
N GLY A 145 10.45 -13.98 -12.70
CA GLY A 145 11.67 -14.24 -11.94
C GLY A 145 12.52 -12.99 -11.71
N GLY A 146 13.14 -12.88 -10.54
CA GLY A 146 14.04 -11.78 -10.17
C GLY A 146 13.38 -10.52 -9.65
N TYR A 147 12.05 -10.50 -9.45
CA TYR A 147 11.34 -9.36 -8.89
C TYR A 147 11.32 -9.37 -7.35
N THR A 148 11.05 -10.52 -6.76
CA THR A 148 11.01 -10.75 -5.32
C THR A 148 11.42 -12.19 -5.03
N PHE A 149 11.43 -12.58 -3.74
CA PHE A 149 11.85 -13.94 -3.39
C PHE A 149 10.77 -14.97 -3.68
N ASP A 150 11.21 -16.15 -4.08
CA ASP A 150 10.34 -17.30 -4.24
C ASP A 150 9.56 -17.58 -2.94
N GLY A 151 8.27 -17.88 -3.09
CA GLY A 151 7.38 -18.18 -1.98
C GLY A 151 6.91 -16.99 -1.14
N LEU A 152 7.25 -15.74 -1.51
CA LEU A 152 6.62 -14.56 -0.91
C LEU A 152 5.33 -14.15 -1.64
N VAL A 153 5.24 -14.42 -2.93
CA VAL A 153 4.06 -14.12 -3.76
C VAL A 153 3.10 -15.30 -3.76
N ASP A 154 3.58 -16.47 -4.16
CA ASP A 154 2.76 -17.67 -4.22
C ASP A 154 3.10 -18.60 -3.03
N PHE A 155 2.22 -18.67 -2.04
CA PHE A 155 2.35 -19.49 -0.83
C PHE A 155 1.01 -20.15 -0.47
N PRO A 156 1.01 -21.26 0.31
CA PRO A 156 -0.21 -21.93 0.71
C PRO A 156 -1.17 -21.00 1.45
N GLY A 157 -2.41 -20.92 0.96
CA GLY A 157 -3.47 -20.09 1.56
C GLY A 157 -3.46 -18.63 1.17
N VAL A 158 -2.64 -18.19 0.20
CA VAL A 158 -2.74 -16.83 -0.36
C VAL A 158 -4.04 -16.67 -1.14
N VAL A 159 -4.70 -15.52 -0.95
CA VAL A 159 -5.92 -15.14 -1.69
C VAL A 159 -5.71 -13.71 -2.21
N TYR A 160 -5.46 -13.57 -3.50
CA TYR A 160 -5.33 -12.26 -4.12
C TYR A 160 -6.67 -11.71 -4.59
N GLU A 161 -6.93 -10.44 -4.29
CA GLU A 161 -7.95 -9.62 -4.93
C GLU A 161 -7.29 -8.66 -5.90
N GLU A 162 -7.35 -9.01 -7.18
CA GLU A 162 -6.70 -8.25 -8.24
C GLU A 162 -7.56 -7.06 -8.67
N LEU A 163 -6.97 -5.86 -8.62
CA LEU A 163 -7.58 -4.64 -9.12
C LEU A 163 -7.01 -4.26 -10.49
N THR A 164 -7.82 -3.55 -11.25
CA THR A 164 -7.40 -2.85 -12.47
C THR A 164 -7.79 -1.38 -12.33
N GLY A 165 -6.83 -0.55 -11.98
CA GLY A 165 -7.06 0.87 -11.72
C GLY A 165 -7.53 1.19 -10.31
N GLU A 166 -8.18 2.35 -10.15
CA GLU A 166 -8.70 2.83 -8.87
C GLU A 166 -9.94 2.06 -8.43
N ALA A 167 -10.03 1.74 -7.13
CA ALA A 167 -11.20 1.08 -6.56
C ALA A 167 -11.44 1.50 -5.10
N GLU A 168 -12.69 1.64 -4.71
CA GLU A 168 -13.08 1.74 -3.30
C GLU A 168 -13.27 0.34 -2.74
N VAL A 169 -12.34 -0.10 -1.89
CA VAL A 169 -12.35 -1.45 -1.32
C VAL A 169 -13.27 -1.57 -0.11
N TRP A 170 -13.35 -0.52 0.70
CA TRP A 170 -14.34 -0.35 1.77
C TRP A 170 -14.82 1.10 1.78
N PRO A 171 -15.98 1.43 2.38
CA PRO A 171 -16.49 2.79 2.43
C PRO A 171 -15.45 3.79 2.95
N GLY A 172 -15.11 4.78 2.13
CA GLY A 172 -14.08 5.76 2.44
C GLY A 172 -12.63 5.28 2.34
N VAL A 173 -12.39 4.05 1.88
CA VAL A 173 -11.05 3.47 1.68
C VAL A 173 -10.84 3.18 0.19
N LEU A 174 -10.01 3.98 -0.45
CA LEU A 174 -9.74 3.86 -1.89
C LEU A 174 -8.31 3.39 -2.12
N VAL A 175 -8.15 2.47 -3.06
CA VAL A 175 -6.86 2.11 -3.64
C VAL A 175 -6.67 2.92 -4.91
N VAL A 176 -5.55 3.62 -5.03
CA VAL A 176 -5.23 4.47 -6.17
C VAL A 176 -3.91 4.01 -6.78
N PRO A 177 -3.84 3.67 -8.07
CA PRO A 177 -2.59 3.36 -8.73
C PRO A 177 -1.63 4.55 -8.68
N THR A 178 -0.39 4.29 -8.26
CA THR A 178 0.70 5.27 -8.20
C THR A 178 1.98 4.64 -8.77
N PRO A 179 1.95 4.23 -10.07
CA PRO A 179 3.07 3.54 -10.70
C PRO A 179 4.31 4.45 -10.75
N GLY A 180 5.48 3.83 -10.72
CA GLY A 180 6.78 4.52 -10.76
C GLY A 180 7.84 3.60 -10.18
N HIS A 181 7.85 3.38 -8.87
CA HIS A 181 8.74 2.42 -8.22
C HIS A 181 8.54 1.00 -8.80
N THR A 182 7.30 0.58 -8.95
CA THR A 182 6.92 -0.60 -9.74
C THR A 182 5.76 -0.27 -10.68
N PRO A 183 5.56 -1.04 -11.78
CA PRO A 183 4.46 -0.79 -12.71
C PRO A 183 3.06 -0.92 -12.10
N GLY A 184 2.92 -1.69 -11.03
CA GLY A 184 1.65 -1.93 -10.36
C GLY A 184 1.57 -1.35 -8.95
N HIS A 185 2.49 -0.43 -8.59
CA HIS A 185 2.44 0.23 -7.29
C HIS A 185 1.12 0.98 -7.09
N GLN A 186 0.62 0.96 -5.84
CA GLN A 186 -0.62 1.61 -5.43
C GLN A 186 -0.51 2.24 -4.05
N SER A 187 -1.26 3.31 -3.83
CA SER A 187 -1.42 3.99 -2.54
C SER A 187 -2.81 3.74 -1.98
N LEU A 188 -2.98 3.90 -0.66
CA LEU A 188 -4.26 3.79 0.02
C LEU A 188 -4.72 5.16 0.50
N VAL A 189 -5.89 5.61 0.05
CA VAL A 189 -6.51 6.88 0.42
C VAL A 189 -7.64 6.61 1.41
N LEU A 190 -7.58 7.28 2.56
CA LEU A 190 -8.54 7.16 3.65
C LEU A 190 -9.31 8.48 3.78
N ARG A 191 -10.59 8.48 3.39
CA ARG A 191 -11.49 9.62 3.57
C ARG A 191 -12.05 9.61 4.98
N ARG A 192 -11.58 10.50 5.82
CA ARG A 192 -11.96 10.60 7.24
C ARG A 192 -12.71 11.90 7.49
N PRO A 193 -13.53 11.98 8.56
CA PRO A 193 -14.22 13.22 8.93
C PRO A 193 -13.28 14.38 9.28
N ASP A 194 -12.06 14.07 9.76
CA ASP A 194 -11.02 15.04 10.15
C ASP A 194 -9.99 15.30 9.03
N GLY A 195 -10.31 14.91 7.81
CA GLY A 195 -9.46 15.11 6.61
C GLY A 195 -8.94 13.82 6.01
N THR A 196 -8.51 13.92 4.76
CA THR A 196 -7.98 12.77 4.00
C THR A 196 -6.56 12.43 4.45
N VAL A 197 -6.31 11.14 4.64
CA VAL A 197 -4.97 10.58 4.89
C VAL A 197 -4.59 9.68 3.71
N VAL A 198 -3.35 9.79 3.25
CA VAL A 198 -2.79 8.92 2.21
C VAL A 198 -1.66 8.08 2.81
N LEU A 199 -1.76 6.78 2.65
CA LEU A 199 -0.66 5.85 2.87
C LEU A 199 -0.03 5.60 1.50
N ALA A 200 1.07 6.30 1.24
CA ALA A 200 1.64 6.40 -0.11
C ALA A 200 2.53 5.20 -0.47
N GLY A 201 2.80 4.30 0.48
CA GLY A 201 3.72 3.17 0.26
C GLY A 201 5.12 3.67 -0.09
N GLN A 202 5.67 3.16 -1.17
CA GLN A 202 6.94 3.61 -1.75
C GLN A 202 6.71 4.37 -3.07
N SER A 203 5.68 5.22 -3.13
CA SER A 203 5.52 6.13 -4.27
C SER A 203 6.69 7.12 -4.39
N HIS A 204 7.27 7.45 -3.23
CA HIS A 204 8.52 8.18 -3.03
C HIS A 204 9.29 7.53 -1.89
N ASP A 205 10.61 7.60 -1.94
CA ASP A 205 11.45 7.04 -0.88
C ASP A 205 11.35 7.87 0.42
N VAL A 206 11.21 9.20 0.29
CA VAL A 206 11.15 10.12 1.43
C VAL A 206 10.09 11.21 1.24
N ALA A 207 9.58 11.75 2.34
CA ALA A 207 8.53 12.78 2.34
C ALA A 207 8.96 14.07 1.63
N SER A 208 10.26 14.41 1.63
CA SER A 208 10.79 15.58 0.93
C SER A 208 10.66 15.48 -0.59
N ASP A 209 10.79 14.29 -1.16
CA ASP A 209 10.66 14.08 -2.60
C ASP A 209 9.19 14.28 -3.03
N PHE A 210 8.26 13.72 -2.24
CA PHE A 210 6.83 14.00 -2.44
C PHE A 210 6.51 15.49 -2.32
N ALA A 211 7.10 16.18 -1.32
CA ALA A 211 6.91 17.62 -1.15
C ALA A 211 7.42 18.41 -2.34
N ALA A 212 8.56 18.03 -2.90
CA ALA A 212 9.13 18.70 -4.09
C ALA A 212 8.23 18.52 -5.31
N ASP A 213 7.76 17.30 -5.58
CA ASP A 213 6.86 17.03 -6.69
C ASP A 213 5.50 17.71 -6.51
N HIS A 214 4.95 17.72 -5.29
CA HIS A 214 3.72 18.43 -4.98
C HIS A 214 3.86 19.95 -5.19
N LEU A 215 4.99 20.55 -4.84
CA LEU A 215 5.27 21.97 -5.09
C LEU A 215 5.42 22.26 -6.58
N ALA A 216 6.10 21.39 -7.34
CA ALA A 216 6.22 21.52 -8.80
C ALA A 216 4.85 21.45 -9.48
N HIS A 217 4.02 20.49 -9.09
CA HIS A 217 2.63 20.36 -9.56
C HIS A 217 1.80 21.62 -9.25
N ARG A 218 1.90 22.15 -8.03
CA ARG A 218 1.23 23.39 -7.63
C ARG A 218 1.73 24.57 -8.43
N ALA A 219 3.04 24.74 -8.62
CA ALA A 219 3.63 25.81 -9.41
C ALA A 219 3.12 25.79 -10.87
N ALA A 220 3.00 24.61 -11.47
CA ALA A 220 2.43 24.44 -12.80
C ALA A 220 0.96 24.92 -12.86
N ARG A 221 0.17 24.56 -11.85
CA ARG A 221 -1.24 25.02 -11.74
C ARG A 221 -1.38 26.52 -11.49
N ASP A 222 -0.43 27.10 -10.76
CA ASP A 222 -0.37 28.56 -10.51
C ASP A 222 0.15 29.35 -11.72
N GLY A 223 0.49 28.67 -12.83
CA GLY A 223 0.90 29.29 -14.09
C GLY A 223 2.36 29.75 -14.11
N VAL A 224 3.23 29.17 -13.28
CA VAL A 224 4.68 29.43 -13.34
C VAL A 224 5.22 28.94 -14.69
N GLU A 225 6.00 29.78 -15.34
CA GLU A 225 6.57 29.48 -16.67
C GLU A 225 7.55 28.29 -16.61
N GLN A 226 7.54 27.52 -17.71
CA GLN A 226 8.46 26.40 -17.91
C GLN A 226 9.93 26.88 -18.10
N PRO A 227 10.97 26.06 -17.76
CA PRO A 227 10.84 24.66 -17.37
C PRO A 227 10.58 24.48 -15.86
N LEU A 228 9.70 23.52 -15.53
CA LEU A 228 9.49 23.03 -14.17
C LEU A 228 9.96 21.57 -14.05
N PRO A 229 10.32 21.08 -12.84
CA PRO A 229 10.55 19.66 -12.61
C PRO A 229 9.34 18.83 -13.07
N ALA A 230 9.60 17.69 -13.71
CA ALA A 230 8.56 16.75 -14.04
C ALA A 230 8.08 16.05 -12.76
N CYS A 231 6.78 15.89 -12.62
CA CYS A 231 6.16 15.14 -11.53
C CYS A 231 5.34 13.97 -12.12
N PRO A 232 5.09 12.92 -11.33
CA PRO A 232 4.30 11.77 -11.78
C PRO A 232 2.86 12.17 -12.15
N ASP A 233 2.32 11.62 -13.24
CA ASP A 233 0.96 11.92 -13.73
C ASP A 233 -0.14 11.65 -12.69
N TRP A 234 0.05 10.61 -11.86
CA TRP A 234 -0.91 10.26 -10.82
C TRP A 234 -0.95 11.26 -9.65
N LEU A 235 0.03 12.16 -9.55
CA LEU A 235 0.11 13.13 -8.45
C LEU A 235 -1.10 14.08 -8.45
N GLU A 236 -1.60 14.48 -9.64
CA GLU A 236 -2.83 15.25 -9.76
C GLU A 236 -4.02 14.53 -9.09
N ARG A 237 -4.11 13.21 -9.28
CA ARG A 237 -5.17 12.42 -8.66
C ARG A 237 -5.06 12.38 -7.15
N ILE A 238 -3.84 12.22 -6.60
CA ILE A 238 -3.61 12.28 -5.15
C ILE A 238 -3.91 13.67 -4.60
N ALA A 239 -3.45 14.74 -5.28
CA ALA A 239 -3.73 16.12 -4.89
C ALA A 239 -5.24 16.44 -4.88
N ALA A 240 -6.02 15.87 -5.82
CA ALA A 240 -7.47 16.05 -5.88
C ALA A 240 -8.23 15.49 -4.66
N PHE A 241 -7.61 14.63 -3.85
CA PHE A 241 -8.18 14.19 -2.57
C PHE A 241 -7.95 15.17 -1.42
N ASP A 242 -7.22 16.25 -1.63
CA ASP A 242 -6.84 17.26 -0.62
C ASP A 242 -6.28 16.61 0.66
N PRO A 243 -5.15 15.86 0.55
CA PRO A 243 -4.62 15.12 1.68
C PRO A 243 -4.11 16.06 2.78
N GLN A 244 -4.53 15.78 4.02
CA GLN A 244 -4.04 16.46 5.20
C GLN A 244 -2.76 15.84 5.75
N ARG A 245 -2.52 14.55 5.43
CA ARG A 245 -1.30 13.82 5.77
C ARG A 245 -0.99 12.76 4.74
N VAL A 246 0.30 12.65 4.41
CA VAL A 246 0.82 11.57 3.57
C VAL A 246 1.94 10.85 4.32
N PHE A 247 1.82 9.53 4.43
CA PHE A 247 2.76 8.64 5.10
C PHE A 247 3.45 7.72 4.09
N PHE A 248 4.72 7.39 4.35
CA PHE A 248 5.57 6.61 3.47
C PHE A 248 6.05 5.32 4.14
N ALA A 249 6.43 4.32 3.34
CA ALA A 249 6.91 3.03 3.85
C ALA A 249 8.35 3.10 4.40
N HIS A 250 9.17 4.00 3.86
CA HIS A 250 10.60 4.10 4.18
C HIS A 250 11.03 5.42 4.82
N ASP A 251 10.06 6.25 5.24
CA ASP A 251 10.35 7.49 5.94
C ASP A 251 9.48 7.63 7.19
N CYS A 252 10.12 8.02 8.29
CA CYS A 252 9.41 8.35 9.53
C CYS A 252 8.72 9.72 9.49
N SER A 253 9.12 10.58 8.55
CA SER A 253 8.51 11.89 8.33
C SER A 253 7.12 11.77 7.70
N VAL A 254 6.31 12.77 7.95
CA VAL A 254 4.95 12.87 7.42
C VAL A 254 4.88 14.14 6.60
N TRP A 255 4.35 14.05 5.38
CA TRP A 255 4.03 15.25 4.64
C TRP A 255 2.67 15.80 5.11
N GLU A 256 2.64 17.10 5.37
CA GLU A 256 1.42 17.87 5.66
C GLU A 256 1.37 19.09 4.73
N PRO A 257 0.18 19.53 4.26
CA PRO A 257 0.07 20.71 3.44
C PRO A 257 0.57 21.93 4.21
N GLN A 258 1.26 22.82 3.50
CA GLN A 258 1.61 24.11 4.08
C GLN A 258 0.30 24.85 4.38
N SER A 259 0.03 25.15 5.64
CA SER A 259 -1.08 26.03 6.03
C SER A 259 -0.89 27.37 5.30
N GLY A 260 -1.92 27.86 4.62
CA GLY A 260 -1.86 29.13 3.88
C GLY A 260 -1.68 30.39 4.72
N ALA A 261 -1.53 30.26 6.04
CA ALA A 261 -1.08 31.31 6.94
C ALA A 261 0.44 31.23 7.05
N PHE A 262 1.15 32.26 6.62
CA PHE A 262 2.56 32.43 7.00
C PHE A 262 2.61 32.40 8.52
N GLN A 263 3.14 31.31 9.09
CA GLN A 263 3.54 31.34 10.49
C GLN A 263 4.79 32.23 10.53
N GLU A 264 4.71 33.36 11.18
CA GLU A 264 5.90 34.10 11.60
C GLU A 264 6.70 33.19 12.52
N ILE A 265 7.91 32.86 12.09
CA ILE A 265 8.88 32.05 12.85
C ILE A 265 9.59 32.98 13.83
#